data_f973895c0f3727315ea2c337bb1c3c99
#
_entry.id   f973895c0f3727315ea2c337bb1c3c99
#
_cell.length_a   1.000
_cell.length_b   1.000
_cell.length_c   1.000
_cell.angle_alpha   90.00
_cell.angle_beta   90.00
_cell.angle_gamma   90.00
#
_symmetry.space_group_name_H-M   'P 1'
#
loop_
_entity.id
_entity.type
_entity.pdbx_description
1 polymer ?
#
loop_
_entity_poly.entity_id
_entity_poly.type
_entity_poly.pdbx_seq_one_letter_code
_entity_poly.pdbx_strand_id
1 'polypeptide(L)'
;MTDEQRPPATPLLLRRDALASGWSDDELGRLVRAGELNRLRRGAYVDSVLPADAAARHRLLIRATVVGLRRPAAVSHQSAAVLHGLPLWDVPLDRVHVTRRPRAWNDTSRVLRCHVARLRDDEVTEVDGIAVTDPVRTALDLARSLPHEAAVVALDAGLHARALSHDVLRGRLLDIVGAPGSRSAARAIAAADGRSESVGESRSRVILHRWKLPPSTLQYEVRSAGGVLVGRSDFAWEEERLVGEFDGRIKYGRLLRPGQDVGDVVFAEKRREDAIRDEDWDVVRWVWAELHRPDRLAARVRRARERASATMTRSRGVALAAGLLQNPESANNTPRAGVRAGGPPASR
;
A
#
# COMPACT_ATOMS: atom_id res chain seq x y z
N MET A 1 3.62 9.52 -16.24
CA MET A 1 4.97 9.18 -16.77
C MET A 1 4.89 9.34 -18.28
N THR A 2 5.54 10.33 -18.81
CA THR A 2 5.65 10.54 -20.25
C THR A 2 6.57 9.46 -20.85
N ASP A 3 6.32 9.09 -22.09
CA ASP A 3 6.99 8.01 -22.85
C ASP A 3 8.53 8.15 -22.97
N GLU A 4 9.07 9.34 -22.67
CA GLU A 4 10.49 9.67 -22.79
C GLU A 4 11.42 9.09 -21.69
N GLN A 5 10.89 8.49 -20.61
CA GLN A 5 11.72 8.00 -19.48
C GLN A 5 11.85 6.47 -19.46
N ARG A 6 11.43 5.80 -20.51
CA ARG A 6 11.50 4.33 -20.55
C ARG A 6 12.85 3.90 -21.11
N PRO A 7 13.66 3.13 -20.34
CA PRO A 7 14.90 2.59 -20.88
C PRO A 7 14.60 1.70 -22.10
N PRO A 8 15.46 1.71 -23.13
CA PRO A 8 15.27 0.88 -24.33
C PRO A 8 15.05 -0.57 -23.92
N ALA A 9 14.13 -1.23 -24.62
CA ALA A 9 13.80 -2.62 -24.31
C ALA A 9 15.03 -3.50 -24.55
N THR A 10 15.51 -4.18 -23.51
CA THR A 10 16.61 -5.14 -23.62
C THR A 10 16.32 -6.13 -24.74
N PRO A 11 17.23 -6.30 -25.74
CA PRO A 11 17.06 -7.23 -26.83
C PRO A 11 16.85 -8.65 -26.31
N LEU A 12 15.84 -9.33 -26.85
CA LEU A 12 15.53 -10.72 -26.52
C LEU A 12 16.03 -11.63 -27.62
N LEU A 13 16.98 -12.51 -27.31
CA LEU A 13 17.47 -13.54 -28.23
C LEU A 13 16.66 -14.83 -28.01
N LEU A 14 15.89 -15.24 -29.02
CA LEU A 14 15.24 -16.54 -28.99
C LEU A 14 16.12 -17.61 -29.66
N ARG A 15 16.18 -18.80 -29.07
CA ARG A 15 16.92 -19.92 -29.61
C ARG A 15 16.61 -20.21 -31.09
N ARG A 16 15.30 -20.17 -31.44
CA ARG A 16 14.86 -20.40 -32.81
C ARG A 16 15.45 -19.39 -33.81
N ASP A 17 15.53 -18.13 -33.40
CA ASP A 17 16.01 -17.03 -34.25
C ASP A 17 17.55 -17.09 -34.34
N ALA A 18 18.24 -17.43 -33.25
CA ALA A 18 19.68 -17.67 -33.22
C ALA A 18 20.07 -18.83 -34.13
N LEU A 19 19.36 -19.97 -34.04
CA LEU A 19 19.61 -21.12 -34.95
C LEU A 19 19.33 -20.77 -36.40
N ALA A 20 18.29 -20.01 -36.71
CA ALA A 20 17.99 -19.55 -38.06
C ALA A 20 19.07 -18.58 -38.59
N SER A 21 19.77 -17.87 -37.70
CA SER A 21 20.93 -17.02 -38.03
C SER A 21 22.26 -17.76 -38.05
N GLY A 22 22.25 -19.09 -38.01
CA GLY A 22 23.45 -19.94 -38.15
C GLY A 22 24.15 -20.28 -36.82
N TRP A 23 23.64 -19.88 -35.67
CA TRP A 23 24.22 -20.27 -34.39
C TRP A 23 23.90 -21.74 -34.07
N SER A 24 24.76 -22.36 -33.27
CA SER A 24 24.52 -23.70 -32.75
C SER A 24 24.09 -23.69 -31.29
N ASP A 25 23.52 -24.80 -30.81
CA ASP A 25 23.20 -24.96 -29.37
C ASP A 25 24.46 -24.95 -28.50
N ASP A 26 25.58 -25.44 -29.02
CA ASP A 26 26.85 -25.45 -28.32
C ASP A 26 27.40 -24.02 -28.13
N GLU A 27 27.27 -23.18 -29.13
CA GLU A 27 27.62 -21.74 -29.03
C GLU A 27 26.76 -21.03 -28.01
N LEU A 28 25.45 -21.21 -28.08
CA LEU A 28 24.53 -20.65 -27.05
C LEU A 28 24.91 -21.12 -25.64
N GLY A 29 25.21 -22.44 -25.52
CA GLY A 29 25.64 -23.03 -24.24
C GLY A 29 26.96 -22.47 -23.75
N ARG A 30 27.92 -22.21 -24.64
CA ARG A 30 29.22 -21.61 -24.33
C ARG A 30 29.06 -20.16 -23.83
N LEU A 31 28.27 -19.33 -24.53
CA LEU A 31 28.04 -17.94 -24.17
C LEU A 31 27.31 -17.82 -22.82
N VAL A 32 26.37 -18.73 -22.53
CA VAL A 32 25.73 -18.80 -21.21
C VAL A 32 26.71 -19.16 -20.11
N ARG A 33 27.63 -20.11 -20.36
CA ARG A 33 28.67 -20.48 -19.37
C ARG A 33 29.69 -19.36 -19.16
N ALA A 34 30.02 -18.62 -20.22
CA ALA A 34 30.90 -17.46 -20.15
C ALA A 34 30.25 -16.23 -19.46
N GLY A 35 28.92 -16.26 -19.20
CA GLY A 35 28.20 -15.13 -18.63
C GLY A 35 27.87 -13.99 -19.62
N GLU A 36 28.17 -14.23 -20.92
CA GLU A 36 27.89 -13.29 -22.02
C GLU A 36 26.40 -13.28 -22.36
N LEU A 37 25.72 -14.41 -22.16
CA LEU A 37 24.26 -14.53 -22.27
C LEU A 37 23.64 -14.96 -20.94
N ASN A 38 22.57 -14.29 -20.56
CA ASN A 38 21.75 -14.66 -19.41
C ASN A 38 20.48 -15.40 -19.87
N ARG A 39 20.27 -16.60 -19.37
CA ARG A 39 19.10 -17.43 -19.73
C ARG A 39 17.90 -17.05 -18.88
N LEU A 40 16.87 -16.46 -19.48
CA LEU A 40 15.58 -16.14 -18.82
C LEU A 40 14.71 -17.38 -18.62
N ARG A 41 14.63 -18.21 -19.65
CA ARG A 41 13.95 -19.51 -19.68
C ARG A 41 14.55 -20.39 -20.77
N ARG A 42 14.10 -21.65 -20.88
CA ARG A 42 14.52 -22.53 -21.98
C ARG A 42 14.19 -21.87 -23.33
N GLY A 43 15.20 -21.62 -24.12
CA GLY A 43 15.11 -21.06 -25.46
C GLY A 43 14.89 -19.55 -25.53
N ALA A 44 15.16 -18.81 -24.45
CA ALA A 44 15.15 -17.35 -24.46
C ALA A 44 16.28 -16.80 -23.59
N TYR A 45 17.03 -15.85 -24.13
CA TYR A 45 18.26 -15.30 -23.57
C TYR A 45 18.25 -13.77 -23.70
N VAL A 46 19.09 -13.11 -22.93
CA VAL A 46 19.47 -11.69 -23.06
C VAL A 46 20.98 -11.57 -22.95
N ASP A 47 21.56 -10.61 -23.66
CA ASP A 47 23.00 -10.31 -23.69
C ASP A 47 23.45 -9.29 -22.64
N SER A 48 22.58 -8.88 -21.78
CA SER A 48 22.80 -7.86 -20.77
C SER A 48 22.68 -8.43 -19.35
N VAL A 49 23.27 -7.71 -18.40
CA VAL A 49 23.10 -8.01 -16.97
C VAL A 49 21.61 -7.95 -16.60
N LEU A 50 21.14 -9.00 -15.92
CA LEU A 50 19.77 -9.02 -15.46
C LEU A 50 19.51 -7.90 -14.46
N PRO A 51 18.39 -7.16 -14.58
CA PRO A 51 18.04 -6.11 -13.63
C PRO A 51 18.06 -6.61 -12.19
N ALA A 52 18.54 -5.80 -11.25
CA ALA A 52 18.48 -6.11 -9.83
C ALA A 52 17.03 -6.11 -9.32
N ASP A 53 16.16 -5.28 -9.91
CA ASP A 53 14.74 -5.21 -9.59
C ASP A 53 13.98 -6.45 -10.08
N ALA A 54 13.20 -7.06 -9.17
CA ALA A 54 12.44 -8.27 -9.46
C ALA A 54 11.33 -8.06 -10.50
N ALA A 55 10.66 -6.91 -10.47
CA ALA A 55 9.61 -6.58 -11.42
C ALA A 55 10.19 -6.38 -12.82
N ALA A 56 11.33 -5.70 -12.94
CA ALA A 56 12.05 -5.54 -14.22
C ALA A 56 12.48 -6.89 -14.80
N ARG A 57 13.04 -7.80 -13.97
CA ARG A 57 13.34 -9.17 -14.40
C ARG A 57 12.11 -9.92 -14.87
N HIS A 58 10.99 -9.76 -14.14
CA HIS A 58 9.74 -10.42 -14.50
C HIS A 58 9.16 -9.89 -15.82
N ARG A 59 9.30 -8.59 -16.13
CA ARG A 59 8.94 -8.02 -17.44
C ARG A 59 9.69 -8.72 -18.59
N LEU A 60 10.99 -8.95 -18.41
CA LEU A 60 11.77 -9.72 -19.40
C LEU A 60 11.27 -11.16 -19.53
N LEU A 61 10.94 -11.81 -18.41
CA LEU A 61 10.40 -13.18 -18.42
C LEU A 61 9.02 -13.23 -19.09
N ILE A 62 8.15 -12.23 -18.89
CA ILE A 62 6.85 -12.10 -19.58
C ILE A 62 7.08 -12.04 -21.08
N ARG A 63 7.89 -11.08 -21.55
CA ARG A 63 8.21 -10.92 -22.99
C ARG A 63 8.74 -12.24 -23.59
N ALA A 64 9.74 -12.84 -22.94
CA ALA A 64 10.30 -14.11 -23.35
C ALA A 64 9.28 -15.24 -23.42
N THR A 65 8.27 -15.23 -22.54
CA THR A 65 7.27 -16.30 -22.43
C THR A 65 6.15 -16.11 -23.44
N VAL A 66 5.64 -14.89 -23.60
CA VAL A 66 4.52 -14.57 -24.50
C VAL A 66 4.87 -14.89 -25.96
N VAL A 67 6.07 -14.53 -26.42
CA VAL A 67 6.55 -14.85 -27.80
C VAL A 67 6.59 -16.36 -28.08
N GLY A 68 6.69 -17.18 -27.04
CA GLY A 68 6.69 -18.65 -27.18
C GLY A 68 5.32 -19.31 -26.98
N LEU A 69 4.26 -18.56 -26.75
CA LEU A 69 2.92 -19.14 -26.57
C LEU A 69 2.39 -19.66 -27.91
N ARG A 70 1.97 -20.92 -27.88
CA ARG A 70 1.36 -21.56 -29.07
C ARG A 70 -0.11 -21.21 -29.28
N ARG A 71 -0.77 -20.68 -28.25
CA ARG A 71 -2.19 -20.35 -28.27
C ARG A 71 -2.42 -18.98 -27.62
N PRO A 72 -3.42 -18.23 -28.07
CA PRO A 72 -3.74 -16.93 -27.48
C PRO A 72 -4.03 -17.03 -25.98
N ALA A 73 -3.49 -16.08 -25.23
CA ALA A 73 -3.72 -15.89 -23.80
C ALA A 73 -3.47 -14.44 -23.44
N ALA A 74 -4.19 -13.91 -22.46
CA ALA A 74 -3.87 -12.62 -21.88
C ALA A 74 -2.95 -12.82 -20.66
N VAL A 75 -1.90 -12.03 -20.53
CA VAL A 75 -1.11 -11.93 -19.30
C VAL A 75 -2.04 -11.48 -18.18
N SER A 76 -1.95 -12.09 -16.98
CA SER A 76 -2.93 -11.87 -15.92
C SER A 76 -2.30 -11.91 -14.52
N HIS A 77 -3.09 -11.68 -13.46
CA HIS A 77 -2.67 -11.76 -12.06
C HIS A 77 -1.41 -10.89 -11.81
N GLN A 78 -0.42 -11.40 -11.05
CA GLN A 78 0.81 -10.65 -10.72
C GLN A 78 1.63 -10.25 -11.95
N SER A 79 1.57 -11.03 -13.04
CA SER A 79 2.27 -10.65 -14.28
C SER A 79 1.62 -9.44 -14.95
N ALA A 80 0.29 -9.36 -14.96
CA ALA A 80 -0.44 -8.18 -15.43
C ALA A 80 -0.18 -6.97 -14.52
N ALA A 81 -0.20 -7.18 -13.19
CA ALA A 81 0.12 -6.12 -12.23
C ALA A 81 1.51 -5.50 -12.49
N VAL A 82 2.52 -6.32 -12.77
CA VAL A 82 3.87 -5.85 -13.14
C VAL A 82 3.84 -5.04 -14.45
N LEU A 83 3.07 -5.44 -15.46
CA LEU A 83 2.93 -4.68 -16.70
C LEU A 83 2.22 -3.33 -16.49
N HIS A 84 1.20 -3.31 -15.64
CA HIS A 84 0.49 -2.08 -15.25
C HIS A 84 1.27 -1.19 -14.26
N GLY A 85 2.45 -1.62 -13.79
CA GLY A 85 3.25 -0.86 -12.83
C GLY A 85 2.70 -0.87 -11.40
N LEU A 86 1.76 -1.77 -11.08
CA LEU A 86 1.26 -1.92 -9.72
C LEU A 86 2.33 -2.57 -8.83
N PRO A 87 2.64 -1.99 -7.67
CA PRO A 87 3.57 -2.59 -6.73
C PRO A 87 2.99 -3.87 -6.15
N LEU A 88 3.85 -4.86 -5.99
CA LEU A 88 3.53 -6.14 -5.37
C LEU A 88 4.38 -6.32 -4.12
N TRP A 89 3.78 -6.80 -3.05
CA TRP A 89 4.46 -7.11 -1.80
C TRP A 89 4.43 -8.61 -1.53
N ASP A 90 5.60 -9.20 -1.31
CA ASP A 90 5.78 -10.63 -0.95
C ASP A 90 5.06 -11.58 -1.92
N VAL A 91 5.12 -11.26 -3.21
CA VAL A 91 4.50 -12.03 -4.28
C VAL A 91 5.59 -12.65 -5.15
N PRO A 92 5.63 -14.00 -5.30
CA PRO A 92 6.59 -14.65 -6.17
C PRO A 92 6.43 -14.23 -7.64
N LEU A 93 7.54 -13.90 -8.29
CA LEU A 93 7.61 -13.49 -9.70
C LEU A 93 8.45 -14.48 -10.54
N ASP A 94 8.52 -15.74 -10.13
CA ASP A 94 9.24 -16.82 -10.80
C ASP A 94 8.48 -17.41 -12.00
N ARG A 95 7.16 -17.17 -12.07
CA ARG A 95 6.28 -17.66 -13.15
C ARG A 95 5.48 -16.55 -13.79
N VAL A 96 5.33 -16.64 -15.10
CA VAL A 96 4.41 -15.79 -15.85
C VAL A 96 3.00 -16.34 -15.73
N HIS A 97 2.07 -15.52 -15.31
CA HIS A 97 0.67 -15.87 -15.20
C HIS A 97 -0.08 -15.39 -16.44
N VAL A 98 -0.84 -16.29 -17.04
CA VAL A 98 -1.72 -15.97 -18.17
C VAL A 98 -3.10 -16.54 -17.92
N THR A 99 -4.13 -15.91 -18.49
CA THR A 99 -5.51 -16.42 -18.48
C THR A 99 -5.94 -16.75 -19.89
N ARG A 100 -6.55 -17.92 -20.06
CA ARG A 100 -7.17 -18.41 -21.30
C ARG A 100 -8.67 -18.61 -21.11
N ARG A 101 -9.43 -18.47 -22.18
CA ARG A 101 -10.85 -18.79 -22.17
C ARG A 101 -11.09 -20.29 -22.00
N PRO A 102 -12.26 -20.72 -21.46
CA PRO A 102 -12.63 -22.13 -21.34
C PRO A 102 -12.49 -22.89 -22.67
N ARG A 103 -12.22 -24.20 -22.61
CA ARG A 103 -11.86 -25.10 -23.70
C ARG A 103 -10.40 -25.03 -24.15
N ALA A 104 -9.54 -24.23 -23.49
CA ALA A 104 -8.10 -24.32 -23.66
C ALA A 104 -7.51 -25.33 -22.70
N TRP A 105 -6.50 -26.10 -23.15
CA TRP A 105 -5.76 -27.00 -22.27
C TRP A 105 -4.94 -26.20 -21.25
N ASN A 106 -4.85 -26.74 -20.05
CA ASN A 106 -4.08 -26.15 -18.97
C ASN A 106 -2.59 -26.41 -19.21
N ASP A 107 -1.89 -25.40 -19.74
CA ASP A 107 -0.48 -25.47 -20.12
C ASP A 107 0.35 -24.82 -18.99
N THR A 108 0.57 -25.57 -17.94
CA THR A 108 1.41 -25.11 -16.82
C THR A 108 2.83 -25.70 -16.98
N SER A 109 3.84 -24.85 -16.85
CA SER A 109 5.23 -25.24 -16.88
C SER A 109 6.00 -24.64 -15.70
N ARG A 110 7.30 -24.91 -15.62
CA ARG A 110 8.14 -24.33 -14.56
C ARG A 110 8.12 -22.79 -14.53
N VAL A 111 7.93 -22.13 -15.68
CA VAL A 111 7.95 -20.67 -15.84
C VAL A 111 6.60 -20.07 -16.25
N LEU A 112 5.58 -20.89 -16.46
CA LEU A 112 4.25 -20.47 -16.92
C LEU A 112 3.17 -21.06 -16.02
N ARG A 113 2.27 -20.25 -15.53
CA ARG A 113 1.02 -20.65 -14.88
C ARG A 113 -0.16 -20.19 -15.74
N CYS A 114 -0.88 -21.15 -16.30
CA CYS A 114 -2.08 -20.89 -17.07
C CYS A 114 -3.32 -21.00 -16.16
N HIS A 115 -4.13 -19.96 -16.14
CA HIS A 115 -5.45 -19.94 -15.54
C HIS A 115 -6.50 -20.13 -16.63
N VAL A 116 -7.54 -20.88 -16.33
CA VAL A 116 -8.69 -21.04 -17.25
C VAL A 116 -9.87 -20.35 -16.59
N ALA A 117 -10.36 -19.29 -17.22
CA ALA A 117 -11.51 -18.52 -16.74
C ALA A 117 -12.25 -17.85 -17.88
N ARG A 118 -13.51 -17.49 -17.64
CA ARG A 118 -14.22 -16.57 -18.54
C ARG A 118 -13.47 -15.25 -18.56
N LEU A 119 -13.24 -14.74 -19.76
CA LEU A 119 -12.57 -13.48 -20.01
C LEU A 119 -13.37 -12.76 -21.08
N ARG A 120 -13.94 -11.60 -20.73
CA ARG A 120 -14.70 -10.76 -21.67
C ARG A 120 -13.72 -9.99 -22.54
N ASP A 121 -14.18 -9.49 -23.68
CA ASP A 121 -13.29 -8.74 -24.59
C ASP A 121 -12.86 -7.40 -23.97
N ASP A 122 -13.74 -6.76 -23.20
CA ASP A 122 -13.47 -5.52 -22.47
C ASP A 122 -12.57 -5.72 -21.22
N GLU A 123 -12.28 -6.96 -20.83
CA GLU A 123 -11.33 -7.29 -19.75
C GLU A 123 -9.90 -7.50 -20.27
N VAL A 124 -9.67 -7.32 -21.55
CA VAL A 124 -8.33 -7.46 -22.16
C VAL A 124 -7.94 -6.15 -22.84
N THR A 125 -6.77 -5.68 -22.52
CA THR A 125 -6.12 -4.52 -23.14
C THR A 125 -4.74 -4.91 -23.66
N GLU A 126 -3.97 -3.94 -24.09
CA GLU A 126 -2.62 -4.14 -24.59
C GLU A 126 -1.63 -3.25 -23.83
N VAL A 127 -0.49 -3.82 -23.45
CA VAL A 127 0.66 -3.10 -22.89
C VAL A 127 1.90 -3.59 -23.61
N ASP A 128 2.61 -2.70 -24.29
CA ASP A 128 3.84 -3.01 -25.06
C ASP A 128 3.65 -4.12 -26.10
N GLY A 129 2.53 -4.14 -26.81
CA GLY A 129 2.19 -5.17 -27.79
C GLY A 129 1.82 -6.53 -27.16
N ILE A 130 1.59 -6.59 -25.85
CA ILE A 130 1.23 -7.80 -25.13
C ILE A 130 -0.21 -7.70 -24.65
N ALA A 131 -1.05 -8.69 -25.05
CA ALA A 131 -2.40 -8.81 -24.51
C ALA A 131 -2.35 -9.08 -23.00
N VAL A 132 -3.03 -8.25 -22.21
CA VAL A 132 -3.02 -8.26 -20.75
C VAL A 132 -4.42 -8.03 -20.20
N THR A 133 -4.77 -8.62 -19.07
CA THR A 133 -6.02 -8.28 -18.38
C THR A 133 -6.01 -6.80 -17.98
N ASP A 134 -7.14 -6.10 -18.18
CA ASP A 134 -7.30 -4.70 -17.78
C ASP A 134 -7.01 -4.52 -16.27
N PRO A 135 -6.78 -3.28 -15.79
CA PRO A 135 -6.47 -3.03 -14.39
C PRO A 135 -7.52 -3.54 -13.40
N VAL A 136 -8.81 -3.45 -13.73
CA VAL A 136 -9.90 -3.88 -12.84
C VAL A 136 -9.94 -5.41 -12.75
N ARG A 137 -9.85 -6.10 -13.89
CA ARG A 137 -9.78 -7.57 -13.91
C ARG A 137 -8.51 -8.06 -13.22
N THR A 138 -7.38 -7.42 -13.43
CA THR A 138 -6.12 -7.72 -12.75
C THR A 138 -6.27 -7.59 -11.24
N ALA A 139 -6.86 -6.49 -10.76
CA ALA A 139 -7.12 -6.24 -9.34
C ALA A 139 -8.02 -7.33 -8.71
N LEU A 140 -9.09 -7.73 -9.40
CA LEU A 140 -9.96 -8.82 -8.95
C LEU A 140 -9.23 -10.17 -8.88
N ASP A 141 -8.40 -10.49 -9.87
CA ASP A 141 -7.62 -11.73 -9.88
C ASP A 141 -6.58 -11.75 -8.74
N LEU A 142 -5.92 -10.63 -8.45
CA LEU A 142 -5.03 -10.48 -7.29
C LEU A 142 -5.80 -10.61 -5.96
N ALA A 143 -6.92 -9.91 -5.82
CA ALA A 143 -7.74 -9.93 -4.61
C ALA A 143 -8.27 -11.34 -4.27
N ARG A 144 -8.50 -12.18 -5.29
CA ARG A 144 -8.96 -13.57 -5.14
C ARG A 144 -7.84 -14.56 -4.79
N SER A 145 -6.63 -14.30 -5.26
CA SER A 145 -5.56 -15.30 -5.29
C SER A 145 -4.40 -15.01 -4.33
N LEU A 146 -4.20 -13.76 -3.94
CA LEU A 146 -3.12 -13.37 -3.04
C LEU A 146 -3.53 -13.42 -1.55
N PRO A 147 -2.55 -13.52 -0.65
CA PRO A 147 -2.76 -13.23 0.77
C PRO A 147 -3.35 -11.83 0.96
N HIS A 148 -4.18 -11.65 1.99
CA HIS A 148 -4.96 -10.43 2.21
C HIS A 148 -4.09 -9.15 2.19
N GLU A 149 -2.96 -9.14 2.89
CA GLU A 149 -2.05 -7.99 2.96
C GLU A 149 -1.49 -7.63 1.57
N ALA A 150 -1.02 -8.63 0.80
CA ALA A 150 -0.50 -8.42 -0.54
C ALA A 150 -1.58 -7.92 -1.52
N ALA A 151 -2.81 -8.44 -1.39
CA ALA A 151 -3.95 -8.01 -2.20
C ALA A 151 -4.30 -6.54 -1.90
N VAL A 152 -4.39 -6.15 -0.61
CA VAL A 152 -4.69 -4.77 -0.21
C VAL A 152 -3.61 -3.80 -0.70
N VAL A 153 -2.33 -4.15 -0.60
CA VAL A 153 -1.22 -3.33 -1.13
C VAL A 153 -1.40 -3.01 -2.62
N ALA A 154 -1.73 -4.02 -3.43
CA ALA A 154 -1.93 -3.83 -4.87
C ALA A 154 -3.19 -3.00 -5.18
N LEU A 155 -4.28 -3.22 -4.43
CA LEU A 155 -5.52 -2.46 -4.56
C LEU A 155 -5.35 -1.00 -4.16
N ASP A 156 -4.71 -0.72 -3.02
CA ASP A 156 -4.44 0.63 -2.55
C ASP A 156 -3.65 1.43 -3.60
N ALA A 157 -2.60 0.83 -4.13
CA ALA A 157 -1.78 1.46 -5.16
C ALA A 157 -2.57 1.76 -6.45
N GLY A 158 -3.43 0.84 -6.87
CA GLY A 158 -4.30 1.05 -8.04
C GLY A 158 -5.35 2.15 -7.81
N LEU A 159 -5.91 2.24 -6.60
CA LEU A 159 -6.83 3.30 -6.19
C LEU A 159 -6.09 4.65 -6.09
N HIS A 160 -4.91 4.68 -5.48
CA HIS A 160 -4.08 5.87 -5.37
C HIS A 160 -3.71 6.44 -6.74
N ALA A 161 -3.28 5.58 -7.67
CA ALA A 161 -2.97 5.93 -9.05
C ALA A 161 -4.21 6.27 -9.89
N ARG A 162 -5.43 6.19 -9.33
CA ARG A 162 -6.71 6.37 -10.04
C ARG A 162 -6.90 5.42 -11.24
N ALA A 163 -6.14 4.34 -11.29
CA ALA A 163 -6.35 3.26 -12.26
C ALA A 163 -7.53 2.35 -11.88
N LEU A 164 -7.95 2.41 -10.61
CA LEU A 164 -9.09 1.70 -10.05
C LEU A 164 -10.04 2.67 -9.36
N SER A 165 -11.31 2.28 -9.22
CA SER A 165 -12.27 2.94 -8.35
C SER A 165 -13.00 1.90 -7.49
N HIS A 166 -13.39 2.29 -6.26
CA HIS A 166 -14.12 1.41 -5.36
C HIS A 166 -15.46 0.95 -5.95
N ASP A 167 -16.19 1.86 -6.62
CA ASP A 167 -17.51 1.54 -7.17
C ASP A 167 -17.41 0.52 -8.30
N VAL A 168 -16.41 0.68 -9.17
CA VAL A 168 -16.14 -0.28 -10.24
C VAL A 168 -15.74 -1.64 -9.65
N LEU A 169 -14.84 -1.66 -8.66
CA LEU A 169 -14.42 -2.91 -8.01
C LEU A 169 -15.58 -3.62 -7.32
N ARG A 170 -16.47 -2.89 -6.62
CA ARG A 170 -17.66 -3.44 -5.97
C ARG A 170 -18.66 -3.97 -6.99
N GLY A 171 -18.92 -3.24 -8.07
CA GLY A 171 -19.78 -3.69 -9.16
C GLY A 171 -19.27 -4.99 -9.79
N ARG A 172 -17.98 -5.03 -10.11
CA ARG A 172 -17.34 -6.19 -10.75
C ARG A 172 -17.18 -7.39 -9.79
N LEU A 173 -17.18 -7.16 -8.47
CA LEU A 173 -17.19 -8.23 -7.47
C LEU A 173 -18.45 -9.09 -7.59
N LEU A 174 -19.59 -8.52 -8.00
CA LEU A 174 -20.83 -9.24 -8.21
C LEU A 174 -20.72 -10.29 -9.33
N ASP A 175 -19.90 -10.03 -10.35
CA ASP A 175 -19.65 -10.96 -11.47
C ASP A 175 -18.93 -12.24 -11.05
N ILE A 176 -18.29 -12.24 -9.88
CA ILE A 176 -17.49 -13.36 -9.37
C ILE A 176 -18.06 -13.98 -8.07
N VAL A 177 -19.29 -13.62 -7.69
CA VAL A 177 -19.96 -14.22 -6.53
C VAL A 177 -20.03 -15.74 -6.72
N GLY A 178 -19.68 -16.50 -5.67
CA GLY A 178 -19.63 -17.97 -5.72
C GLY A 178 -18.35 -18.55 -6.36
N ALA A 179 -17.56 -17.76 -7.08
CA ALA A 179 -16.29 -18.23 -7.62
C ALA A 179 -15.23 -18.43 -6.53
N PRO A 180 -14.24 -19.33 -6.74
CA PRO A 180 -13.15 -19.51 -5.80
C PRO A 180 -12.43 -18.17 -5.49
N GLY A 181 -12.25 -17.88 -4.19
CA GLY A 181 -11.60 -16.67 -3.73
C GLY A 181 -12.48 -15.41 -3.68
N SER A 182 -13.76 -15.44 -4.09
CA SER A 182 -14.66 -14.28 -4.07
C SER A 182 -14.79 -13.64 -2.68
N ARG A 183 -14.85 -14.44 -1.60
CA ARG A 183 -14.88 -13.93 -0.22
C ARG A 183 -13.58 -13.22 0.17
N SER A 184 -12.43 -13.69 -0.31
CA SER A 184 -11.13 -13.02 -0.11
C SER A 184 -11.08 -11.71 -0.84
N ALA A 185 -11.54 -11.68 -2.11
CA ALA A 185 -11.66 -10.45 -2.89
C ALA A 185 -12.57 -9.42 -2.20
N ALA A 186 -13.74 -9.83 -1.73
CA ALA A 186 -14.66 -8.94 -1.01
C ALA A 186 -14.00 -8.30 0.22
N ARG A 187 -13.28 -9.10 1.03
CA ARG A 187 -12.55 -8.58 2.20
C ARG A 187 -11.42 -7.63 1.80
N ALA A 188 -10.65 -7.95 0.76
CA ALA A 188 -9.55 -7.10 0.32
C ALA A 188 -10.06 -5.77 -0.25
N ILE A 189 -11.11 -5.80 -1.09
CA ILE A 189 -11.74 -4.59 -1.65
C ILE A 189 -12.37 -3.71 -0.56
N ALA A 190 -13.03 -4.33 0.43
CA ALA A 190 -13.59 -3.58 1.56
C ALA A 190 -12.52 -2.93 2.44
N ALA A 191 -11.33 -3.53 2.51
CA ALA A 191 -10.20 -3.02 3.29
C ALA A 191 -9.31 -2.06 2.50
N ALA A 192 -9.43 -1.98 1.19
CA ALA A 192 -8.58 -1.13 0.35
C ALA A 192 -8.87 0.36 0.56
N ASP A 193 -7.84 1.20 0.47
CA ASP A 193 -7.93 2.65 0.63
C ASP A 193 -6.83 3.35 -0.16
N GLY A 194 -7.22 4.10 -1.19
CA GLY A 194 -6.30 4.82 -2.08
C GLY A 194 -5.59 6.02 -1.44
N ARG A 195 -5.86 6.34 -0.18
CA ARG A 195 -5.11 7.35 0.57
C ARG A 195 -3.74 6.84 1.02
N SER A 196 -3.51 5.53 1.08
CA SER A 196 -2.17 4.98 1.30
C SER A 196 -1.29 5.27 0.08
N GLU A 197 -0.19 5.99 0.26
CA GLU A 197 0.70 6.45 -0.81
C GLU A 197 1.88 5.49 -1.06
N SER A 198 2.08 4.53 -0.17
CA SER A 198 3.19 3.56 -0.26
C SER A 198 2.80 2.15 0.19
N VAL A 199 3.61 1.17 -0.24
CA VAL A 199 3.50 -0.23 0.22
C VAL A 199 3.60 -0.32 1.75
N GLY A 200 4.48 0.47 2.37
CA GLY A 200 4.68 0.46 3.82
C GLY A 200 3.49 1.02 4.58
N GLU A 201 2.85 2.05 4.09
CA GLU A 201 1.60 2.59 4.66
C GLU A 201 0.45 1.60 4.53
N SER A 202 0.24 1.00 3.35
CA SER A 202 -0.78 -0.02 3.14
C SER A 202 -0.61 -1.19 4.11
N ARG A 203 0.61 -1.70 4.27
CA ARG A 203 0.95 -2.75 5.22
C ARG A 203 0.70 -2.33 6.68
N SER A 204 1.16 -1.13 7.04
CA SER A 204 0.95 -0.56 8.37
C SER A 204 -0.53 -0.53 8.72
N ARG A 205 -1.36 -0.03 7.81
CA ARG A 205 -2.81 0.05 7.96
C ARG A 205 -3.44 -1.33 8.16
N VAL A 206 -3.09 -2.32 7.34
CA VAL A 206 -3.59 -3.70 7.46
C VAL A 206 -3.19 -4.33 8.80
N ILE A 207 -1.93 -4.13 9.23
CA ILE A 207 -1.43 -4.62 10.52
C ILE A 207 -2.21 -3.96 11.67
N LEU A 208 -2.33 -2.63 11.68
CA LEU A 208 -3.02 -1.88 12.72
C LEU A 208 -4.50 -2.30 12.84
N HIS A 209 -5.19 -2.48 11.71
CA HIS A 209 -6.55 -3.02 11.70
C HIS A 209 -6.64 -4.42 12.31
N ARG A 210 -5.74 -5.31 11.94
CA ARG A 210 -5.69 -6.69 12.48
C ARG A 210 -5.50 -6.70 14.00
N TRP A 211 -4.73 -5.74 14.52
CA TRP A 211 -4.44 -5.60 15.95
C TRP A 211 -5.44 -4.71 16.70
N LYS A 212 -6.56 -4.34 16.06
CA LYS A 212 -7.63 -3.50 16.63
C LYS A 212 -7.13 -2.11 17.09
N LEU A 213 -6.24 -1.55 16.31
CA LEU A 213 -5.67 -0.20 16.48
C LEU A 213 -5.83 0.63 15.20
N PRO A 214 -6.99 0.60 14.51
CA PRO A 214 -7.12 1.34 13.27
C PRO A 214 -6.94 2.83 13.52
N PRO A 215 -6.24 3.54 12.63
CA PRO A 215 -6.24 5.00 12.66
C PRO A 215 -7.65 5.53 12.33
N SER A 216 -8.01 6.68 12.89
CA SER A 216 -9.27 7.36 12.56
C SER A 216 -9.20 7.99 11.16
N THR A 217 -8.02 8.50 10.80
CA THR A 217 -7.79 9.19 9.52
C THR A 217 -6.44 8.82 8.93
N LEU A 218 -6.38 8.78 7.58
CA LEU A 218 -5.16 8.64 6.80
C LEU A 218 -4.79 9.97 6.16
N GLN A 219 -3.49 10.21 5.99
CA GLN A 219 -2.95 11.44 5.38
C GLN A 219 -3.47 12.69 6.09
N TYR A 220 -3.37 12.69 7.42
CA TYR A 220 -3.93 13.73 8.27
C TYR A 220 -3.09 15.01 8.22
N GLU A 221 -3.75 16.13 8.01
CA GLU A 221 -3.14 17.46 8.07
C GLU A 221 -3.25 18.05 9.48
N VAL A 222 -2.14 18.15 10.17
CA VAL A 222 -2.08 18.89 11.44
C VAL A 222 -2.07 20.38 11.13
N ARG A 223 -3.01 21.11 11.71
CA ARG A 223 -3.14 22.56 11.55
C ARG A 223 -3.07 23.26 12.90
N SER A 224 -2.46 24.45 12.91
CA SER A 224 -2.45 25.32 14.09
C SER A 224 -3.84 25.86 14.43
N ALA A 225 -3.99 26.42 15.61
CA ALA A 225 -5.23 27.12 16.03
C ALA A 225 -5.66 28.21 15.03
N GLY A 226 -4.72 28.82 14.30
CA GLY A 226 -4.98 29.79 13.23
C GLY A 226 -5.28 29.15 11.86
N GLY A 227 -5.41 27.83 11.76
CA GLY A 227 -5.70 27.11 10.52
C GLY A 227 -4.51 26.91 9.58
N VAL A 228 -3.31 27.33 9.96
CA VAL A 228 -2.09 27.16 9.15
C VAL A 228 -1.66 25.70 9.17
N LEU A 229 -1.32 25.14 7.99
CA LEU A 229 -0.80 23.77 7.88
C LEU A 229 0.59 23.67 8.53
N VAL A 230 0.70 22.85 9.57
CA VAL A 230 1.95 22.57 10.30
C VAL A 230 2.67 21.36 9.72
N GLY A 231 1.92 20.30 9.37
CA GLY A 231 2.46 19.11 8.78
C GLY A 231 1.38 18.11 8.35
N ARG A 232 1.77 17.12 7.54
CA ARG A 232 0.92 15.99 7.15
C ARG A 232 1.55 14.70 7.63
N SER A 233 0.75 13.83 8.23
CA SER A 233 1.19 12.52 8.74
C SER A 233 0.35 11.39 8.13
N ASP A 234 0.95 10.20 7.95
CA ASP A 234 0.32 9.07 7.26
C ASP A 234 -0.93 8.57 7.98
N PHE A 235 -0.94 8.64 9.31
CA PHE A 235 -1.99 8.12 10.17
C PHE A 235 -2.32 9.11 11.29
N ALA A 236 -3.58 9.15 11.72
CA ALA A 236 -3.97 9.86 12.93
C ALA A 236 -4.95 9.05 13.78
N TRP A 237 -4.84 9.22 15.08
CA TRP A 237 -5.82 8.87 16.11
C TRP A 237 -6.25 10.19 16.78
N GLU A 238 -7.27 10.79 16.19
CA GLU A 238 -7.68 12.17 16.49
C GLU A 238 -8.17 12.33 17.94
N GLU A 239 -8.88 11.33 18.46
CA GLU A 239 -9.37 11.34 19.85
C GLU A 239 -8.23 11.42 20.86
N GLU A 240 -7.08 10.83 20.57
CA GLU A 240 -5.91 10.84 21.42
C GLU A 240 -4.89 11.94 21.06
N ARG A 241 -5.14 12.71 19.98
CA ARG A 241 -4.16 13.66 19.41
C ARG A 241 -2.80 12.99 19.14
N LEU A 242 -2.82 11.82 18.53
CA LEU A 242 -1.64 11.07 18.14
C LEU A 242 -1.58 10.97 16.62
N VAL A 243 -0.43 11.30 16.04
CA VAL A 243 -0.13 11.01 14.64
C VAL A 243 0.90 9.90 14.51
N GLY A 244 0.82 9.15 13.43
CA GLY A 244 1.71 8.05 13.10
C GLY A 244 2.36 8.23 11.74
N GLU A 245 3.62 7.87 11.61
CA GLU A 245 4.39 7.97 10.37
C GLU A 245 5.14 6.68 10.09
N PHE A 246 5.00 6.20 8.87
CA PHE A 246 5.82 5.11 8.35
C PHE A 246 7.07 5.68 7.69
N ASP A 247 8.24 5.47 8.31
CA ASP A 247 9.51 5.85 7.71
C ASP A 247 10.06 4.74 6.82
N GLY A 248 9.82 4.87 5.52
CA GLY A 248 10.36 3.97 4.50
C GLY A 248 11.85 4.11 4.23
N ARG A 249 12.51 5.08 4.85
CA ARG A 249 13.87 5.54 4.53
C ARG A 249 14.97 4.73 5.19
N ILE A 250 14.99 3.40 5.12
CA ILE A 250 16.18 2.62 5.55
C ILE A 250 17.32 2.62 4.50
N LYS A 251 17.30 3.52 3.54
CA LYS A 251 18.43 3.70 2.62
C LYS A 251 18.89 5.15 2.64
N TYR A 252 19.58 5.53 3.70
CA TYR A 252 20.43 6.73 3.72
C TYR A 252 21.33 6.70 2.48
N GLY A 253 21.10 7.60 1.52
CA GLY A 253 21.92 7.79 0.33
C GLY A 253 21.25 7.71 -1.04
N ARG A 254 20.01 7.21 -1.19
CA ARG A 254 19.37 7.06 -2.51
C ARG A 254 18.24 8.05 -2.84
N LEU A 255 17.86 8.94 -1.90
CA LEU A 255 16.75 9.90 -2.08
C LEU A 255 17.13 11.36 -1.86
N LEU A 256 18.43 11.67 -1.80
CA LEU A 256 18.88 13.06 -1.84
C LEU A 256 18.75 13.56 -3.28
N ARG A 257 18.09 14.68 -3.47
CA ARG A 257 18.20 15.40 -4.74
C ARG A 257 19.67 15.81 -4.92
N PRO A 258 20.19 15.82 -6.15
CA PRO A 258 21.54 16.31 -6.38
C PRO A 258 21.73 17.69 -5.71
N GLY A 259 22.69 17.80 -4.79
CA GLY A 259 22.98 19.03 -4.04
C GLY A 259 22.28 19.22 -2.70
N GLN A 260 21.48 18.27 -2.21
CA GLN A 260 20.91 18.33 -0.85
C GLN A 260 21.87 17.71 0.17
N ASP A 261 22.14 18.44 1.28
CA ASP A 261 22.86 17.90 2.43
C ASP A 261 21.93 17.01 3.27
N VAL A 262 22.46 15.86 3.72
CA VAL A 262 21.76 14.94 4.64
C VAL A 262 21.35 15.68 5.92
N GLY A 263 22.19 16.59 6.41
CA GLY A 263 21.97 17.40 7.60
C GLY A 263 20.74 18.29 7.49
N ASP A 264 20.56 18.94 6.35
CA ASP A 264 19.43 19.86 6.12
C ASP A 264 18.10 19.10 6.11
N VAL A 265 18.07 17.90 5.50
CA VAL A 265 16.86 17.06 5.45
C VAL A 265 16.47 16.57 6.85
N VAL A 266 17.44 16.11 7.65
CA VAL A 266 17.22 15.67 9.03
C VAL A 266 16.76 16.84 9.91
N PHE A 267 17.35 18.00 9.73
CA PHE A 267 17.00 19.19 10.51
C PHE A 267 15.58 19.69 10.16
N ALA A 268 15.21 19.71 8.89
CA ALA A 268 13.86 20.09 8.45
C ALA A 268 12.81 19.13 9.00
N GLU A 269 13.11 17.83 8.99
CA GLU A 269 12.21 16.80 9.54
C GLU A 269 12.01 16.96 11.06
N LYS A 270 13.11 17.24 11.80
CA LYS A 270 13.02 17.48 13.24
C LYS A 270 12.19 18.72 13.55
N ARG A 271 12.40 19.82 12.82
CA ARG A 271 11.60 21.04 12.99
C ARG A 271 10.11 20.80 12.72
N ARG A 272 9.78 19.99 11.72
CA ARG A 272 8.39 19.61 11.41
C ARG A 272 7.79 18.81 12.57
N GLU A 273 8.54 17.87 13.13
CA GLU A 273 8.08 17.08 14.29
C GLU A 273 7.87 17.95 15.53
N ASP A 274 8.81 18.86 15.82
CA ASP A 274 8.70 19.80 16.93
C ASP A 274 7.45 20.69 16.77
N ALA A 275 7.23 21.23 15.56
CA ALA A 275 6.04 22.04 15.27
C ALA A 275 4.70 21.26 15.44
N ILE A 276 4.67 19.97 15.10
CA ILE A 276 3.51 19.11 15.34
C ILE A 276 3.27 18.94 16.84
N ARG A 277 4.35 18.81 17.64
CA ARG A 277 4.25 18.70 19.10
C ARG A 277 3.83 19.99 19.77
N ASP A 278 4.23 21.14 19.24
CA ASP A 278 3.83 22.45 19.72
C ASP A 278 2.31 22.67 19.59
N GLU A 279 1.64 21.94 18.69
CA GLU A 279 0.18 21.91 18.54
C GLU A 279 -0.47 20.81 19.40
N ASP A 280 0.19 20.33 20.46
CA ASP A 280 -0.28 19.29 21.38
C ASP A 280 -0.58 17.93 20.71
N TRP A 281 0.14 17.58 19.65
CA TRP A 281 0.08 16.25 19.04
C TRP A 281 1.29 15.41 19.41
N ASP A 282 1.05 14.17 19.86
CA ASP A 282 2.10 13.17 19.99
C ASP A 282 2.41 12.54 18.62
N VAL A 283 3.68 12.11 18.44
CA VAL A 283 4.15 11.48 17.21
C VAL A 283 4.68 10.09 17.51
N VAL A 284 4.24 9.08 16.75
CA VAL A 284 4.79 7.73 16.77
C VAL A 284 5.29 7.34 15.38
N ARG A 285 6.53 6.84 15.28
CA ARG A 285 7.15 6.42 14.01
C ARG A 285 7.54 4.95 14.04
N TRP A 286 7.50 4.33 12.88
CA TRP A 286 7.98 2.97 12.69
C TRP A 286 8.57 2.76 11.31
N VAL A 287 9.36 1.71 11.16
CA VAL A 287 10.15 1.41 9.97
C VAL A 287 9.85 0.00 9.46
N TRP A 288 10.39 -0.38 8.29
CA TRP A 288 10.23 -1.70 7.68
C TRP A 288 10.48 -2.87 8.63
N ALA A 289 11.51 -2.78 9.48
CA ALA A 289 11.84 -3.84 10.43
C ALA A 289 10.70 -4.15 11.41
N GLU A 290 9.90 -3.13 11.78
CA GLU A 290 8.77 -3.28 12.69
C GLU A 290 7.54 -3.89 11.99
N LEU A 291 7.38 -3.70 10.69
CA LEU A 291 6.33 -4.36 9.90
C LEU A 291 6.54 -5.88 9.79
N HIS A 292 7.78 -6.37 10.01
CA HIS A 292 8.06 -7.81 10.12
C HIS A 292 7.81 -8.37 11.54
N ARG A 293 7.48 -7.49 12.50
CA ARG A 293 7.14 -7.84 13.89
C ARG A 293 5.85 -7.13 14.32
N PRO A 294 4.69 -7.54 13.76
CA PRO A 294 3.41 -6.86 13.94
C PRO A 294 3.00 -6.69 15.40
N ASP A 295 3.37 -7.66 16.27
CA ASP A 295 3.16 -7.62 17.71
C ASP A 295 3.88 -6.44 18.38
N ARG A 296 5.14 -6.19 17.98
CA ARG A 296 5.94 -5.06 18.50
C ARG A 296 5.42 -3.73 18.03
N LEU A 297 5.06 -3.62 16.74
CA LEU A 297 4.42 -2.42 16.20
C LEU A 297 3.12 -2.11 16.95
N ALA A 298 2.24 -3.10 17.11
CA ALA A 298 0.99 -2.93 17.84
C ALA A 298 1.20 -2.50 19.29
N ALA A 299 2.15 -3.12 19.99
CA ALA A 299 2.49 -2.74 21.36
C ALA A 299 3.04 -1.30 21.44
N ARG A 300 3.86 -0.88 20.48
CA ARG A 300 4.39 0.49 20.37
C ARG A 300 3.28 1.51 20.18
N VAL A 301 2.39 1.28 19.21
CA VAL A 301 1.26 2.18 18.93
C VAL A 301 0.30 2.24 20.12
N ARG A 302 -0.01 1.10 20.75
CA ARG A 302 -0.87 1.07 21.94
C ARG A 302 -0.30 1.93 23.08
N ARG A 303 0.98 1.77 23.41
CA ARG A 303 1.64 2.61 24.42
C ARG A 303 1.68 4.09 24.04
N ALA A 304 1.82 4.42 22.77
CA ALA A 304 1.76 5.81 22.30
C ALA A 304 0.36 6.40 22.50
N ARG A 305 -0.71 5.69 22.14
CA ARG A 305 -2.09 6.10 22.37
C ARG A 305 -2.39 6.29 23.87
N GLU A 306 -1.95 5.37 24.73
CA GLU A 306 -2.10 5.47 26.18
C GLU A 306 -1.41 6.72 26.75
N ARG A 307 -0.19 7.03 26.30
CA ARG A 307 0.53 8.26 26.73
C ARG A 307 -0.18 9.52 26.25
N ALA A 308 -0.55 9.59 24.99
CA ALA A 308 -1.24 10.73 24.40
C ALA A 308 -2.58 11.03 25.12
N SER A 309 -3.39 9.99 25.39
CA SER A 309 -4.63 10.11 26.18
C SER A 309 -4.37 10.63 27.59
N ALA A 310 -3.32 10.16 28.28
CA ALA A 310 -2.97 10.61 29.62
C ALA A 310 -2.52 12.08 29.64
N THR A 311 -1.82 12.54 28.60
CA THR A 311 -1.40 13.94 28.44
C THR A 311 -2.59 14.84 28.23
N MET A 312 -3.52 14.48 27.32
CA MET A 312 -4.76 15.21 27.11
C MET A 312 -5.61 15.37 28.36
N THR A 313 -5.74 14.29 29.15
CA THR A 313 -6.53 14.34 30.39
C THR A 313 -5.93 15.31 31.39
N ARG A 314 -4.59 15.34 31.50
CA ARG A 314 -3.87 16.30 32.37
C ARG A 314 -4.05 17.74 31.91
N SER A 315 -3.90 18.02 30.61
CA SER A 315 -4.06 19.37 30.04
C SER A 315 -5.48 19.91 30.24
N ARG A 316 -6.50 19.07 30.03
CA ARG A 316 -7.91 19.42 30.29
C ARG A 316 -8.18 19.68 31.78
N GLY A 317 -7.59 18.88 32.67
CA GLY A 317 -7.71 19.08 34.11
C GLY A 317 -7.09 20.39 34.57
N VAL A 318 -5.92 20.77 34.06
CA VAL A 318 -5.25 22.03 34.34
C VAL A 318 -6.07 23.23 33.81
N ALA A 319 -6.59 23.14 32.59
CA ALA A 319 -7.42 24.19 32.00
C ALA A 319 -8.72 24.40 32.77
N LEU A 320 -9.36 23.34 33.24
CA LEU A 320 -10.56 23.41 34.06
C LEU A 320 -10.28 24.08 35.43
N ALA A 321 -9.14 23.68 36.07
CA ALA A 321 -8.72 24.29 37.34
C ALA A 321 -8.36 25.78 37.17
N ALA A 322 -7.69 26.16 36.09
CA ALA A 322 -7.38 27.56 35.79
C ALA A 322 -8.63 28.38 35.52
N GLY A 323 -9.64 27.84 34.80
CA GLY A 323 -10.93 28.49 34.57
C GLY A 323 -11.73 28.72 35.84
N LEU A 324 -11.67 27.79 36.80
CA LEU A 324 -12.30 27.93 38.12
C LEU A 324 -11.63 29.00 39.00
N LEU A 325 -10.31 29.20 38.83
CA LEU A 325 -9.58 30.27 39.56
C LEU A 325 -9.81 31.66 38.98
N GLN A 326 -10.19 31.76 37.69
CA GLN A 326 -10.48 33.04 37.04
C GLN A 326 -11.92 33.52 37.23
N ASN A 327 -12.84 32.73 37.82
CA ASN A 327 -14.22 33.11 38.06
C ASN A 327 -14.66 32.72 39.48
N PRO A 328 -14.14 33.40 40.52
CA PRO A 328 -14.46 33.10 41.94
C PRO A 328 -15.90 33.49 42.36
N GLU A 329 -16.65 34.23 41.54
CA GLU A 329 -17.99 34.73 41.94
C GLU A 329 -19.14 33.73 41.82
N SER A 330 -18.95 32.58 41.18
CA SER A 330 -19.99 31.57 41.03
C SER A 330 -20.12 30.57 42.18
N ALA A 331 -19.18 30.59 43.14
CA ALA A 331 -19.16 29.65 44.28
C ALA A 331 -19.97 30.10 45.51
N ASN A 332 -20.59 31.27 45.49
CA ASN A 332 -21.20 31.87 46.72
C ASN A 332 -22.71 32.11 46.59
N ASN A 333 -23.45 31.31 45.85
CA ASN A 333 -24.91 31.39 45.82
C ASN A 333 -25.54 30.13 46.46
N THR A 334 -25.31 30.01 47.78
CA THR A 334 -26.12 29.11 48.63
C THR A 334 -27.36 29.88 49.04
N PRO A 335 -28.60 29.46 48.77
CA PRO A 335 -29.80 30.15 49.25
C PRO A 335 -29.87 29.98 50.76
N ARG A 336 -29.81 31.12 51.49
CA ARG A 336 -30.09 31.19 52.93
C ARG A 336 -31.51 30.71 53.15
N ALA A 337 -31.69 29.63 53.90
CA ALA A 337 -32.95 29.17 54.43
C ALA A 337 -33.58 30.26 55.30
N GLY A 338 -34.70 30.83 54.86
CA GLY A 338 -35.50 31.77 55.62
C GLY A 338 -36.15 31.07 56.78
N VAL A 339 -35.81 31.53 57.95
CA VAL A 339 -36.51 31.21 59.20
C VAL A 339 -37.91 31.90 59.13
N ARG A 340 -38.95 31.09 59.08
CA ARG A 340 -40.32 31.55 59.29
C ARG A 340 -40.61 31.47 60.78
N ALA A 341 -40.83 32.69 61.39
CA ALA A 341 -41.40 32.85 62.70
C ALA A 341 -42.89 32.42 62.75
N GLY A 342 -43.21 31.65 63.75
CA GLY A 342 -44.58 31.19 64.03
C GLY A 342 -45.49 32.31 64.50
N GLY A 343 -46.75 32.32 64.03
CA GLY A 343 -47.84 33.03 64.57
C GLY A 343 -48.93 32.10 65.10
N PRO A 344 -49.69 32.45 66.11
CA PRO A 344 -50.49 31.55 66.92
C PRO A 344 -51.85 31.18 66.28
N PRO A 345 -52.56 30.17 66.78
CA PRO A 345 -53.77 29.65 66.19
C PRO A 345 -55.00 30.46 66.63
N ALA A 346 -55.92 30.71 65.72
CA ALA A 346 -57.27 31.21 66.02
C ALA A 346 -58.29 30.13 65.71
N SER A 347 -59.07 29.87 66.72
CA SER A 347 -60.25 29.03 66.83
C SER A 347 -61.39 29.39 65.86
N ARG A 348 -61.92 28.35 65.16
CA ARG A 348 -63.31 27.84 65.18
C ARG A 348 -63.49 26.78 64.14
#